data_8c3c693906d29dbf2fd0f1ae813c906f
#
_entry.id   8c3c693906d29dbf2fd0f1ae813c906f
#
_cell.length_a   1.000
_cell.length_b   1.000
_cell.length_c   1.000
_cell.angle_alpha   90.00
_cell.angle_beta   90.00
_cell.angle_gamma   90.00
#
_symmetry.space_group_name_H-M   'P 1'
#
loop_
_entity.id
_entity.type
_entity.pdbx_description
1 polymer ?
#
loop_
_entity_poly.entity_id
_entity_poly.type
_entity_poly.pdbx_seq_one_letter_code
_entity_poly.pdbx_strand_id
1 'polypeptide(L)'
;NEELNNSFVFGDLELARSMFGLGNRSVGSIDVYGDEGLVNELSSLFGAGFNIENRIQQNKTIYKMLNSEQIAVYLVFALIIIVALFNVFGALIMMVIEKRKNLQTLIVLGGTKKQVGSIFFYQGGLISFFGCVVGLAVGILLVFFQHKFSLFMITSTLAYPVVFEIKNLLIVFLTVIFLGGLASSMVSFYAKKSILQTFQ
;
A
#
# COMPACT_ATOMS: atom_id res chain seq x y z
N ASN A 1 25.86 -17.41 -1.65
CA ASN A 1 25.83 -16.81 -0.30
C ASN A 1 27.25 -16.43 0.12
N GLU A 2 27.87 -15.45 -0.56
CA GLU A 2 29.23 -14.97 -0.24
C GLU A 2 29.32 -14.33 1.15
N GLU A 3 28.27 -13.66 1.63
CA GLU A 3 28.26 -13.04 2.96
C GLU A 3 28.28 -14.07 4.11
N LEU A 4 27.63 -15.21 3.92
CA LEU A 4 27.66 -16.32 4.90
C LEU A 4 29.05 -16.96 4.96
N ASN A 5 29.75 -17.03 3.85
CA ASN A 5 31.06 -17.67 3.76
C ASN A 5 32.18 -16.85 4.43
N ASN A 6 31.99 -15.50 4.54
CA ASN A 6 32.97 -14.62 5.15
C ASN A 6 32.74 -14.33 6.65
N SER A 7 31.53 -14.63 7.15
CA SER A 7 31.15 -14.27 8.53
C SER A 7 30.84 -15.45 9.43
N PHE A 8 30.65 -16.65 8.87
CA PHE A 8 30.30 -17.85 9.64
C PHE A 8 31.27 -18.99 9.35
N VAL A 9 31.71 -19.64 10.42
CA VAL A 9 32.49 -20.86 10.36
C VAL A 9 31.63 -21.99 10.91
N PHE A 10 31.36 -22.98 10.09
CA PHE A 10 30.66 -24.19 10.50
C PHE A 10 31.69 -25.24 10.92
N GLY A 11 31.55 -25.75 12.13
CA GLY A 11 32.49 -26.73 12.68
C GLY A 11 31.81 -27.65 13.69
N ASP A 12 32.54 -28.65 14.13
CA ASP A 12 32.08 -29.54 15.18
C ASP A 12 31.91 -28.77 16.50
N LEU A 13 30.84 -29.06 17.22
CA LEU A 13 30.51 -28.45 18.51
C LEU A 13 31.56 -28.75 19.59
N GLU A 14 32.15 -29.93 19.59
CA GLU A 14 33.21 -30.29 20.51
C GLU A 14 34.49 -29.50 20.26
N LEU A 15 34.85 -29.33 18.99
CA LEU A 15 35.98 -28.49 18.58
C LEU A 15 35.76 -27.04 19.01
N ALA A 16 34.60 -26.48 18.74
CA ALA A 16 34.27 -25.13 19.14
C ALA A 16 34.35 -24.93 20.67
N ARG A 17 33.82 -25.87 21.45
CA ARG A 17 33.90 -25.81 22.91
C ARG A 17 35.34 -25.83 23.40
N SER A 18 36.21 -26.67 22.81
CA SER A 18 37.63 -26.73 23.16
C SER A 18 38.36 -25.45 22.82
N MET A 19 38.06 -24.82 21.68
CA MET A 19 38.71 -23.58 21.25
C MET A 19 38.33 -22.39 22.13
N PHE A 20 37.09 -22.31 22.59
CA PHE A 20 36.58 -21.24 23.44
C PHE A 20 36.63 -21.52 24.94
N GLY A 21 37.22 -22.66 25.35
CA GLY A 21 37.32 -23.03 26.76
C GLY A 21 35.96 -23.26 27.46
N LEU A 22 34.96 -23.64 26.72
CA LEU A 22 33.59 -23.85 27.22
C LEU A 22 33.42 -25.24 27.78
N GLY A 23 32.67 -25.37 28.87
CA GLY A 23 32.33 -26.67 29.45
C GLY A 23 31.47 -27.55 28.50
N ASN A 24 31.50 -28.86 28.71
CA ASN A 24 30.80 -29.82 27.82
C ASN A 24 29.28 -29.64 27.70
N ARG A 25 28.66 -28.82 28.56
CA ARG A 25 27.23 -28.49 28.53
C ARG A 25 26.92 -27.06 28.20
N SER A 26 27.93 -26.26 27.83
CA SER A 26 27.73 -24.84 27.47
C SER A 26 27.37 -24.68 26.00
N VAL A 27 26.41 -23.86 25.71
CA VAL A 27 26.00 -23.43 24.36
C VAL A 27 25.80 -21.94 24.38
N GLY A 28 26.10 -21.26 23.27
CA GLY A 28 25.97 -19.80 23.15
C GLY A 28 24.53 -19.36 22.95
N SER A 29 23.78 -20.09 22.15
CA SER A 29 22.34 -19.88 21.90
C SER A 29 21.65 -21.18 21.52
N ILE A 30 20.35 -21.22 21.71
CA ILE A 30 19.48 -22.30 21.30
C ILE A 30 18.36 -21.72 20.41
N ASP A 31 18.28 -22.22 19.20
CA ASP A 31 17.19 -21.86 18.30
C ASP A 31 16.01 -22.81 18.52
N VAL A 32 14.86 -22.23 18.87
CA VAL A 32 13.61 -22.98 19.07
C VAL A 32 12.64 -22.63 17.95
N TYR A 33 12.13 -23.64 17.27
CA TYR A 33 11.16 -23.47 16.20
C TYR A 33 9.75 -23.77 16.73
N GLY A 34 8.82 -22.84 16.51
CA GLY A 34 7.42 -22.97 16.92
C GLY A 34 6.60 -21.71 16.68
N ASP A 35 5.38 -21.70 17.17
CA ASP A 35 4.44 -20.59 16.99
C ASP A 35 4.80 -19.37 17.85
N GLU A 36 4.24 -18.20 17.51
CA GLU A 36 4.51 -16.92 18.21
C GLU A 36 4.19 -16.95 19.72
N GLY A 37 3.27 -17.81 20.16
CA GLY A 37 2.94 -18.02 21.57
C GLY A 37 4.07 -18.62 22.40
N LEU A 38 4.99 -19.32 21.77
CA LEU A 38 6.10 -20.04 22.41
C LEU A 38 7.07 -19.10 23.14
N VAL A 39 7.24 -17.87 22.68
CA VAL A 39 8.09 -16.86 23.33
C VAL A 39 7.59 -16.55 24.76
N ASN A 40 6.28 -16.39 24.92
CA ASN A 40 5.68 -16.11 26.22
C ASN A 40 5.77 -17.31 27.16
N GLU A 41 5.58 -18.51 26.62
CA GLU A 41 5.68 -19.78 27.38
C GLU A 41 7.11 -20.00 27.85
N LEU A 42 8.11 -19.88 26.97
CA LEU A 42 9.52 -20.01 27.32
C LEU A 42 9.96 -18.95 28.32
N SER A 43 9.48 -17.71 28.17
CA SER A 43 9.78 -16.63 29.12
C SER A 43 9.23 -16.93 30.53
N SER A 44 8.09 -17.59 30.60
CA SER A 44 7.51 -18.02 31.88
C SER A 44 8.24 -19.19 32.52
N LEU A 45 8.78 -20.09 31.69
CA LEU A 45 9.51 -21.29 32.15
C LEU A 45 10.94 -21.00 32.59
N PHE A 46 11.67 -20.17 31.84
CA PHE A 46 13.10 -19.93 32.08
C PHE A 46 13.40 -18.66 32.88
N GLY A 47 12.41 -17.81 33.11
CA GLY A 47 12.54 -16.59 33.93
C GLY A 47 13.56 -15.59 33.41
N ALA A 48 14.02 -14.67 34.30
CA ALA A 48 14.89 -13.57 33.93
C ALA A 48 16.37 -13.94 33.64
N GLY A 49 16.72 -15.22 33.72
CA GLY A 49 18.11 -15.69 33.51
C GLY A 49 18.49 -15.90 32.04
N PHE A 50 17.51 -15.88 31.14
CA PHE A 50 17.72 -16.12 29.71
C PHE A 50 17.14 -14.97 28.90
N ASN A 51 17.88 -14.52 27.88
CA ASN A 51 17.39 -13.57 26.91
C ASN A 51 16.65 -14.31 25.78
N ILE A 52 15.31 -14.29 25.82
CA ILE A 52 14.45 -14.98 24.87
C ILE A 52 13.96 -13.93 23.87
N GLU A 53 14.43 -14.02 22.65
CA GLU A 53 14.12 -13.08 21.58
C GLU A 53 13.45 -13.82 20.41
N ASN A 54 12.38 -13.24 19.89
CA ASN A 54 11.81 -13.70 18.62
C ASN A 54 12.66 -13.19 17.46
N ARG A 55 12.43 -13.72 16.25
CA ARG A 55 13.15 -13.37 15.03
C ARG A 55 13.11 -11.87 14.71
N ILE A 56 12.00 -11.21 15.06
CA ILE A 56 11.81 -9.77 14.87
C ILE A 56 12.68 -8.98 15.85
N GLN A 57 12.76 -9.43 17.10
CA GLN A 57 13.56 -8.77 18.14
C GLN A 57 15.06 -8.94 17.90
N GLN A 58 15.51 -10.11 17.45
CA GLN A 58 16.90 -10.35 17.04
C GLN A 58 17.33 -9.45 15.89
N ASN A 59 16.44 -9.20 14.93
CA ASN A 59 16.71 -8.39 13.76
C ASN A 59 16.05 -7.00 13.83
N LYS A 60 15.91 -6.42 15.02
CA LYS A 60 15.19 -5.18 15.28
C LYS A 60 15.61 -4.02 14.35
N THR A 61 16.89 -3.92 14.04
CA THR A 61 17.42 -2.87 13.16
C THR A 61 16.92 -3.05 11.73
N ILE A 62 16.90 -4.27 11.22
CA ILE A 62 16.41 -4.58 9.87
C ILE A 62 14.91 -4.30 9.79
N TYR A 63 14.12 -4.77 10.77
CA TYR A 63 12.67 -4.52 10.80
C TYR A 63 12.34 -3.02 10.96
N LYS A 64 13.13 -2.28 11.74
CA LYS A 64 12.98 -0.82 11.84
C LYS A 64 13.26 -0.11 10.52
N MET A 65 14.28 -0.56 9.78
CA MET A 65 14.60 -0.03 8.45
C MET A 65 13.48 -0.34 7.44
N LEU A 66 13.01 -1.59 7.39
CA LEU A 66 11.89 -2.01 6.54
C LEU A 66 10.61 -1.22 6.83
N ASN A 67 10.29 -1.00 8.10
CA ASN A 67 9.12 -0.22 8.49
C ASN A 67 9.25 1.27 8.07
N SER A 68 10.45 1.85 8.17
CA SER A 68 10.71 3.22 7.72
C SER A 68 10.58 3.33 6.19
N GLU A 69 11.07 2.35 5.44
CA GLU A 69 10.93 2.27 3.99
C GLU A 69 9.44 2.17 3.60
N GLN A 70 8.69 1.33 4.28
CA GLN A 70 7.26 1.16 4.06
C GLN A 70 6.48 2.47 4.29
N ILE A 71 6.81 3.21 5.35
CA ILE A 71 6.20 4.53 5.62
C ILE A 71 6.51 5.51 4.49
N ALA A 72 7.75 5.56 4.01
CA ALA A 72 8.15 6.43 2.90
C ALA A 72 7.37 6.10 1.62
N VAL A 73 7.20 4.82 1.30
CA VAL A 73 6.40 4.34 0.16
C VAL A 73 4.94 4.77 0.30
N TYR A 74 4.32 4.62 1.47
CA TYR A 74 2.95 5.08 1.72
C TYR A 74 2.79 6.59 1.54
N LEU A 75 3.79 7.38 1.97
CA LEU A 75 3.78 8.83 1.81
C LEU A 75 3.80 9.23 0.33
N VAL A 76 4.65 8.59 -0.47
CA VAL A 76 4.72 8.80 -1.93
C VAL A 76 3.39 8.43 -2.59
N PHE A 77 2.79 7.29 -2.25
CA PHE A 77 1.48 6.89 -2.76
C PHE A 77 0.38 7.88 -2.38
N ALA A 78 0.36 8.36 -1.14
CA ALA A 78 -0.60 9.38 -0.71
C ALA A 78 -0.47 10.66 -1.54
N LEU A 79 0.75 11.11 -1.82
CA LEU A 79 1.01 12.28 -2.66
C LEU A 79 0.47 12.07 -4.10
N ILE A 80 0.74 10.91 -4.69
CA ILE A 80 0.25 10.56 -6.04
C ILE A 80 -1.29 10.59 -6.07
N ILE A 81 -1.95 10.02 -5.06
CA ILE A 81 -3.41 10.03 -4.96
C ILE A 81 -3.95 11.46 -4.84
N ILE A 82 -3.34 12.31 -4.03
CA ILE A 82 -3.73 13.71 -3.88
C ILE A 82 -3.64 14.44 -5.23
N VAL A 83 -2.54 14.29 -5.95
CA VAL A 83 -2.36 14.91 -7.27
C VAL A 83 -3.40 14.40 -8.27
N ALA A 84 -3.68 13.09 -8.28
CA ALA A 84 -4.72 12.50 -9.13
C ALA A 84 -6.11 13.06 -8.81
N LEU A 85 -6.46 13.21 -7.53
CA LEU A 85 -7.72 13.81 -7.11
C LEU A 85 -7.85 15.28 -7.57
N PHE A 86 -6.78 16.08 -7.47
CA PHE A 86 -6.78 17.45 -7.98
C PHE A 86 -7.03 17.50 -9.48
N ASN A 87 -6.46 16.58 -10.26
CA ASN A 87 -6.69 16.50 -11.70
C ASN A 87 -8.17 16.19 -12.01
N VAL A 88 -8.75 15.19 -11.34
CA VAL A 88 -10.19 14.84 -11.53
C VAL A 88 -11.08 16.02 -11.13
N PHE A 89 -10.80 16.65 -9.99
CA PHE A 89 -11.54 17.80 -9.50
C PHE A 89 -11.47 18.97 -10.49
N GLY A 90 -10.28 19.31 -10.99
CA GLY A 90 -10.06 20.38 -11.97
C GLY A 90 -10.79 20.12 -13.28
N ALA A 91 -10.70 18.91 -13.82
CA ALA A 91 -11.41 18.51 -15.03
C ALA A 91 -12.93 18.64 -14.89
N LEU A 92 -13.50 18.19 -13.78
CA LEU A 92 -14.92 18.31 -13.51
C LEU A 92 -15.38 19.76 -13.33
N ILE A 93 -14.59 20.61 -12.66
CA ILE A 93 -14.89 22.05 -12.53
C ILE A 93 -14.87 22.73 -13.90
N MET A 94 -13.86 22.45 -14.72
CA MET A 94 -13.77 23.01 -16.06
C MET A 94 -15.00 22.64 -16.89
N MET A 95 -15.45 21.41 -16.77
CA MET A 95 -16.66 20.94 -17.44
C MET A 95 -17.94 21.67 -16.94
N VAL A 96 -18.04 21.95 -15.64
CA VAL A 96 -19.15 22.77 -15.10
C VAL A 96 -19.16 24.16 -15.75
N ILE A 97 -17.97 24.76 -15.87
CA ILE A 97 -17.82 26.11 -16.46
C ILE A 97 -18.20 26.09 -17.95
N GLU A 98 -17.68 25.14 -18.71
CA GLU A 98 -17.96 25.01 -20.15
C GLU A 98 -19.45 24.78 -20.46
N LYS A 99 -20.10 23.92 -19.65
CA LYS A 99 -21.50 23.57 -19.83
C LYS A 99 -22.48 24.51 -19.16
N ARG A 100 -22.00 25.60 -18.54
CA ARG A 100 -22.83 26.53 -17.74
C ARG A 100 -24.06 27.04 -18.48
N LYS A 101 -23.92 27.43 -19.76
CA LYS A 101 -25.05 27.88 -20.57
C LYS A 101 -26.11 26.83 -20.80
N ASN A 102 -25.66 25.58 -21.09
CA ASN A 102 -26.56 24.44 -21.27
C ASN A 102 -27.30 24.08 -19.98
N LEU A 103 -26.61 24.21 -18.84
CA LEU A 103 -27.21 23.96 -17.50
C LEU A 103 -28.26 25.02 -17.16
N GLN A 104 -28.06 26.29 -17.56
CA GLN A 104 -29.03 27.35 -17.41
C GLN A 104 -30.28 27.06 -18.23
N THR A 105 -30.11 26.68 -19.50
CA THR A 105 -31.24 26.25 -20.36
C THR A 105 -32.03 25.11 -19.75
N LEU A 106 -31.34 24.09 -19.16
CA LEU A 106 -31.98 22.99 -18.50
C LEU A 106 -32.86 23.44 -17.31
N ILE A 107 -32.40 24.42 -16.53
CA ILE A 107 -33.17 24.97 -15.40
C ILE A 107 -34.36 25.78 -15.90
N VAL A 108 -34.21 26.60 -16.94
CA VAL A 108 -35.32 27.37 -17.55
C VAL A 108 -36.41 26.41 -18.06
N LEU A 109 -36.03 25.24 -18.59
CA LEU A 109 -36.96 24.20 -19.04
C LEU A 109 -37.58 23.40 -17.87
N GLY A 110 -37.35 23.79 -16.61
CA GLY A 110 -37.93 23.17 -15.43
C GLY A 110 -37.05 22.14 -14.72
N GLY A 111 -35.81 21.99 -15.13
CA GLY A 111 -34.84 21.12 -14.46
C GLY A 111 -34.51 21.62 -13.04
N THR A 112 -34.33 20.70 -12.11
CA THR A 112 -33.99 21.01 -10.71
C THR A 112 -32.48 21.10 -10.49
N LYS A 113 -32.06 21.95 -9.56
CA LYS A 113 -30.63 22.05 -9.13
C LYS A 113 -30.06 20.71 -8.68
N LYS A 114 -30.90 19.82 -8.09
CA LYS A 114 -30.52 18.49 -7.68
C LYS A 114 -30.15 17.62 -8.88
N GLN A 115 -30.92 17.69 -9.96
CA GLN A 115 -30.65 16.97 -11.21
C GLN A 115 -29.31 17.42 -11.83
N VAL A 116 -29.04 18.72 -11.87
CA VAL A 116 -27.76 19.25 -12.36
C VAL A 116 -26.59 18.73 -11.52
N GLY A 117 -26.70 18.78 -10.20
CA GLY A 117 -25.66 18.22 -9.33
C GLY A 117 -25.44 16.71 -9.53
N SER A 118 -26.53 15.96 -9.75
CA SER A 118 -26.45 14.52 -10.02
C SER A 118 -25.69 14.21 -11.32
N ILE A 119 -25.82 15.02 -12.36
CA ILE A 119 -25.07 14.85 -13.62
C ILE A 119 -23.57 14.79 -13.34
N PHE A 120 -23.03 15.77 -12.61
CA PHE A 120 -21.61 15.84 -12.31
C PHE A 120 -21.17 14.77 -11.31
N PHE A 121 -22.03 14.39 -10.39
CA PHE A 121 -21.76 13.27 -9.48
C PHE A 121 -21.58 11.96 -10.23
N TYR A 122 -22.52 11.60 -11.09
CA TYR A 122 -22.44 10.38 -11.89
C TYR A 122 -21.27 10.44 -12.89
N GLN A 123 -21.02 11.57 -13.49
CA GLN A 123 -19.92 11.74 -14.43
C GLN A 123 -18.56 11.54 -13.75
N GLY A 124 -18.31 12.17 -12.59
CA GLY A 124 -17.09 11.95 -11.83
C GLY A 124 -16.97 10.51 -11.31
N GLY A 125 -18.10 9.91 -10.90
CA GLY A 125 -18.15 8.50 -10.53
C GLY A 125 -17.75 7.57 -11.68
N LEU A 126 -18.27 7.81 -12.89
CA LEU A 126 -17.90 7.03 -14.08
C LEU A 126 -16.43 7.20 -14.45
N ILE A 127 -15.90 8.42 -14.43
CA ILE A 127 -14.47 8.68 -14.69
C ILE A 127 -13.60 7.90 -13.69
N SER A 128 -13.93 7.96 -12.41
CA SER A 128 -13.19 7.24 -11.37
C SER A 128 -13.32 5.72 -11.53
N PHE A 129 -14.48 5.22 -11.87
CA PHE A 129 -14.72 3.78 -12.08
C PHE A 129 -13.92 3.24 -13.26
N PHE A 130 -14.07 3.85 -14.44
CA PHE A 130 -13.34 3.41 -15.64
C PHE A 130 -11.83 3.60 -15.49
N GLY A 131 -11.40 4.72 -14.91
CA GLY A 131 -9.98 4.95 -14.60
C GLY A 131 -9.41 3.89 -13.67
N CYS A 132 -10.16 3.51 -12.63
CA CYS A 132 -9.76 2.46 -11.70
C CYS A 132 -9.67 1.09 -12.39
N VAL A 133 -10.66 0.72 -13.19
CA VAL A 133 -10.67 -0.56 -13.93
C VAL A 133 -9.48 -0.65 -14.87
N VAL A 134 -9.23 0.39 -15.65
CA VAL A 134 -8.08 0.44 -16.58
C VAL A 134 -6.76 0.42 -15.81
N GLY A 135 -6.64 1.22 -14.75
CA GLY A 135 -5.44 1.25 -13.92
C GLY A 135 -5.13 -0.10 -13.27
N LEU A 136 -6.14 -0.77 -12.72
CA LEU A 136 -5.98 -2.12 -12.15
C LEU A 136 -5.62 -3.15 -13.22
N ALA A 137 -6.24 -3.09 -14.41
CA ALA A 137 -5.90 -3.98 -15.51
C ALA A 137 -4.43 -3.84 -15.93
N VAL A 138 -3.94 -2.60 -16.07
CA VAL A 138 -2.52 -2.34 -16.36
C VAL A 138 -1.62 -2.84 -15.23
N GLY A 139 -1.99 -2.58 -13.97
CA GLY A 139 -1.23 -3.07 -12.81
C GLY A 139 -1.12 -4.59 -12.78
N ILE A 140 -2.24 -5.31 -12.97
CA ILE A 140 -2.26 -6.78 -13.05
C ILE A 140 -1.39 -7.28 -14.19
N LEU A 141 -1.44 -6.63 -15.35
CA LEU A 141 -0.62 -6.97 -16.52
C LEU A 141 0.87 -6.84 -16.19
N LEU A 142 1.29 -5.75 -15.55
CA LEU A 142 2.68 -5.54 -15.12
C LEU A 142 3.15 -6.62 -14.13
N VAL A 143 2.33 -6.96 -13.15
CA VAL A 143 2.63 -8.03 -12.17
C VAL A 143 2.75 -9.38 -12.89
N PHE A 144 1.87 -9.67 -13.83
CA PHE A 144 1.92 -10.91 -14.63
C PHE A 144 3.19 -10.98 -15.48
N PHE A 145 3.57 -9.89 -16.16
CA PHE A 145 4.82 -9.83 -16.92
C PHE A 145 6.04 -9.98 -16.02
N GLN A 146 6.05 -9.35 -14.85
CA GLN A 146 7.13 -9.51 -13.88
C GLN A 146 7.26 -10.96 -13.43
N HIS A 147 6.15 -11.64 -13.13
CA HIS A 147 6.17 -13.03 -12.69
C HIS A 147 6.67 -13.99 -13.80
N LYS A 148 6.33 -13.71 -15.06
CA LYS A 148 6.69 -14.57 -16.19
C LYS A 148 8.08 -14.30 -16.76
N PHE A 149 8.50 -13.04 -16.82
CA PHE A 149 9.73 -12.63 -17.52
C PHE A 149 10.81 -12.12 -16.55
N SER A 150 10.54 -11.99 -15.26
CA SER A 150 11.50 -11.49 -14.25
C SER A 150 12.21 -10.21 -14.72
N LEU A 151 11.42 -9.23 -15.21
CA LEU A 151 11.94 -7.99 -15.82
C LEU A 151 12.78 -7.17 -14.84
N PHE A 152 12.37 -7.14 -13.58
CA PHE A 152 13.09 -6.46 -12.51
C PHE A 152 13.82 -7.51 -11.66
N MET A 153 15.15 -7.46 -11.66
CA MET A 153 16.01 -8.31 -10.85
C MET A 153 16.69 -7.48 -9.76
N ILE A 154 16.79 -8.04 -8.56
CA ILE A 154 17.55 -7.44 -7.44
C ILE A 154 19.04 -7.71 -7.65
N THR A 155 19.36 -8.93 -8.09
CA THR A 155 20.72 -9.38 -8.37
C THR A 155 20.67 -10.20 -9.66
N SER A 156 21.81 -10.43 -10.31
CA SER A 156 21.89 -11.19 -11.57
C SER A 156 21.21 -12.56 -11.55
N THR A 157 20.91 -13.11 -10.38
CA THR A 157 20.28 -14.44 -10.18
C THR A 157 18.96 -14.40 -9.41
N LEU A 158 18.58 -13.26 -8.81
CA LEU A 158 17.40 -13.15 -7.95
C LEU A 158 16.39 -12.14 -8.51
N ALA A 159 15.25 -12.64 -8.99
CA ALA A 159 14.14 -11.82 -9.42
C ALA A 159 13.46 -11.14 -8.20
N TYR A 160 12.95 -9.92 -8.37
CA TYR A 160 12.18 -9.23 -7.34
C TYR A 160 10.91 -10.03 -7.01
N PRO A 161 10.73 -10.48 -5.76
CA PRO A 161 9.55 -11.26 -5.38
C PRO A 161 8.29 -10.39 -5.44
N VAL A 162 7.37 -10.75 -6.31
CA VAL A 162 6.08 -10.06 -6.45
C VAL A 162 4.99 -11.01 -5.96
N VAL A 163 4.26 -10.57 -4.93
CA VAL A 163 3.13 -11.33 -4.38
C VAL A 163 1.83 -10.70 -4.87
N PHE A 164 0.99 -11.49 -5.50
CA PHE A 164 -0.32 -11.09 -5.97
C PHE A 164 -1.38 -11.47 -4.95
N GLU A 165 -1.95 -10.48 -4.28
CA GLU A 165 -3.04 -10.67 -3.31
C GLU A 165 -4.32 -9.99 -3.80
N ILE A 166 -5.39 -10.75 -3.96
CA ILE A 166 -6.72 -10.24 -4.33
C ILE A 166 -7.23 -9.22 -3.30
N LYS A 167 -6.89 -9.40 -2.02
CA LYS A 167 -7.24 -8.47 -0.95
C LYS A 167 -6.71 -7.05 -1.22
N ASN A 168 -5.48 -6.93 -1.69
CA ASN A 168 -4.86 -5.63 -2.00
C ASN A 168 -5.56 -4.95 -3.19
N LEU A 169 -5.95 -5.71 -4.22
CA LEU A 169 -6.74 -5.19 -5.35
C LEU A 169 -8.09 -4.63 -4.89
N LEU A 170 -8.78 -5.34 -4.00
CA LEU A 170 -10.07 -4.89 -3.45
C LEU A 170 -9.90 -3.60 -2.63
N ILE A 171 -8.86 -3.51 -1.81
CA ILE A 171 -8.56 -2.31 -1.02
C ILE A 171 -8.32 -1.11 -1.94
N VAL A 172 -7.47 -1.27 -2.97
CA VAL A 172 -7.18 -0.21 -3.93
C VAL A 172 -8.44 0.21 -4.68
N PHE A 173 -9.24 -0.75 -5.18
CA PHE A 173 -10.49 -0.48 -5.87
C PHE A 173 -11.45 0.34 -5.01
N LEU A 174 -11.72 -0.11 -3.79
CA LEU A 174 -12.62 0.58 -2.85
C LEU A 174 -12.10 1.98 -2.49
N THR A 175 -10.80 2.12 -2.27
CA THR A 175 -10.18 3.40 -1.94
C THR A 175 -10.34 4.41 -3.09
N VAL A 176 -10.06 4.01 -4.33
CA VAL A 176 -10.18 4.90 -5.50
C VAL A 176 -11.63 5.29 -5.75
N ILE A 177 -12.58 4.35 -5.65
CA ILE A 177 -14.02 4.64 -5.82
C ILE A 177 -14.52 5.57 -4.71
N PHE A 178 -14.11 5.35 -3.47
CA PHE A 178 -14.47 6.22 -2.35
C PHE A 178 -13.94 7.65 -2.54
N LEU A 179 -12.65 7.80 -2.84
CA LEU A 179 -12.03 9.11 -3.05
C LEU A 179 -12.56 9.82 -4.30
N GLY A 180 -12.79 9.08 -5.40
CA GLY A 180 -13.43 9.61 -6.59
C GLY A 180 -14.87 10.06 -6.33
N GLY A 181 -15.62 9.32 -5.54
CA GLY A 181 -16.97 9.69 -5.07
C GLY A 181 -16.95 10.96 -4.23
N LEU A 182 -15.97 11.13 -3.33
CA LEU A 182 -15.80 12.36 -2.55
C LEU A 182 -15.51 13.56 -3.47
N ALA A 183 -14.55 13.44 -4.40
CA ALA A 183 -14.24 14.49 -5.36
C ALA A 183 -15.47 14.88 -6.19
N SER A 184 -16.20 13.89 -6.70
CA SER A 184 -17.42 14.10 -7.49
C SER A 184 -18.53 14.79 -6.68
N SER A 185 -18.68 14.44 -5.39
CA SER A 185 -19.67 15.08 -4.50
C SER A 185 -19.35 16.55 -4.26
N MET A 186 -18.06 16.89 -4.08
CA MET A 186 -17.61 18.28 -3.92
C MET A 186 -17.91 19.11 -5.17
N VAL A 187 -17.64 18.56 -6.38
CA VAL A 187 -17.95 19.25 -7.64
C VAL A 187 -19.45 19.37 -7.84
N SER A 188 -20.25 18.35 -7.52
CA SER A 188 -21.70 18.41 -7.54
C SER A 188 -22.25 19.57 -6.67
N PHE A 189 -21.67 19.73 -5.47
CA PHE A 189 -22.02 20.83 -4.58
C PHE A 189 -21.64 22.20 -5.18
N TYR A 190 -20.44 22.31 -5.74
CA TYR A 190 -19.97 23.52 -6.42
C TYR A 190 -20.87 23.89 -7.62
N ALA A 191 -21.24 22.91 -8.46
CA ALA A 191 -22.13 23.12 -9.60
C ALA A 191 -23.50 23.68 -9.17
N LYS A 192 -24.08 23.14 -8.09
CA LYS A 192 -25.35 23.66 -7.53
C LYS A 192 -25.21 25.10 -7.07
N LYS A 193 -24.09 25.46 -6.43
CA LYS A 193 -23.86 26.83 -5.93
C LYS A 193 -23.57 27.81 -7.06
N SER A 194 -22.77 27.44 -8.05
CA SER A 194 -22.40 28.28 -9.20
C SER A 194 -23.62 28.71 -10.02
N ILE A 195 -24.63 27.85 -10.14
CA ILE A 195 -25.87 28.16 -10.83
C ILE A 195 -26.72 29.20 -10.07
N LEU A 196 -26.70 29.18 -8.73
CA LEU A 196 -27.41 30.13 -7.89
C LEU A 196 -26.94 31.57 -8.09
N GLN A 197 -25.64 31.79 -8.27
CA GLN A 197 -25.05 33.10 -8.43
C GLN A 197 -25.37 33.75 -9.80
N THR A 198 -25.92 33.03 -10.75
CA THR A 198 -26.21 33.51 -12.08
C THR A 198 -27.65 34.01 -12.20
N PHE A 199 -28.51 33.68 -11.28
CA PHE A 199 -29.92 34.12 -11.23
C PHE A 199 -30.16 35.25 -10.21
N GLN A 200 -29.10 35.78 -9.58
CA GLN A 200 -29.08 37.06 -8.86
C GLN A 200 -28.49 38.17 -9.74
#